data_37de2a6e632165b57b792315551e17fe
#
_entry.id   37de2a6e632165b57b792315551e17fe
#
_cell.length_a   1.000
_cell.length_b   1.000
_cell.length_c   1.000
_cell.angle_alpha   90.00
_cell.angle_beta   90.00
_cell.angle_gamma   90.00
#
_symmetry.space_group_name_H-M   'P 1'
#
loop_
_entity.id
_entity.type
_entity.pdbx_description
1 polymer ?
#
loop_
_entity_poly.entity_id
_entity_poly.type
_entity_poly.pdbx_seq_one_letter_code
_entity_poly.pdbx_strand_id
1 'polypeptide(L)'
;MHLIEPFYNWYKYYNPAEDEQSPYFGKEYNYELYTNTIYGYYIDPAWDFMGSETLYIKVLYADYDRQFCVIEFIGEWNDALNNDIMHLKRNIVDHFTQQGINKFILVGENILNFHGSDDCYYEEWFEDVEDGWIAAVGFRDFVLDEMTQFNIDSYLNYGGSLQIENWRTLKPLQFFELVNSLITRRLSMP
;
A
#
# COMPACT_ATOMS: atom_id res chain seq x y z
N MET A 1 9.65 -19.62 13.19
CA MET A 1 9.83 -18.33 12.50
C MET A 1 8.72 -18.26 11.45
N HIS A 2 7.75 -17.38 11.59
CA HIS A 2 6.77 -17.20 10.52
C HIS A 2 7.36 -16.22 9.52
N LEU A 3 7.79 -16.74 8.39
CA LEU A 3 8.13 -15.92 7.24
C LEU A 3 6.80 -15.42 6.66
N ILE A 4 6.47 -14.16 6.89
CA ILE A 4 5.33 -13.54 6.25
C ILE A 4 5.75 -13.19 4.83
N GLU A 5 5.16 -13.90 3.88
CA GLU A 5 5.39 -13.67 2.46
C GLU A 5 4.37 -12.67 1.93
N PRO A 6 4.72 -11.87 0.89
CA PRO A 6 3.73 -11.10 0.16
C PRO A 6 2.69 -12.02 -0.48
N PHE A 7 1.52 -11.49 -0.82
CA PHE A 7 0.46 -12.28 -1.43
C PHE A 7 0.78 -12.70 -2.86
N TYR A 8 1.23 -13.95 -3.05
CA TYR A 8 1.69 -14.48 -4.34
C TYR A 8 0.61 -14.89 -5.33
N ASN A 9 -0.64 -15.09 -4.92
CA ASN A 9 -1.64 -15.66 -5.83
C ASN A 9 -1.95 -14.78 -7.04
N TRP A 10 -1.61 -13.49 -6.98
CA TRP A 10 -1.77 -12.56 -8.08
C TRP A 10 -0.55 -12.45 -9.00
N TYR A 11 0.58 -13.05 -8.63
CA TYR A 11 1.81 -13.02 -9.44
C TYR A 11 1.62 -13.51 -10.88
N LYS A 12 0.67 -14.44 -11.09
CA LYS A 12 0.28 -14.90 -12.44
C LYS A 12 -0.46 -13.85 -13.29
N TYR A 13 -0.93 -12.77 -12.68
CA TYR A 13 -1.62 -11.68 -13.37
C TYR A 13 -0.73 -10.46 -13.52
N TYR A 14 0.21 -10.24 -12.59
CA TYR A 14 1.07 -9.07 -12.56
C TYR A 14 2.36 -9.36 -11.81
N ASN A 15 3.47 -8.96 -12.43
CA ASN A 15 4.81 -9.02 -11.82
C ASN A 15 5.46 -7.64 -11.94
N PRO A 16 5.71 -6.92 -10.83
CA PRO A 16 6.31 -5.59 -10.87
C PRO A 16 7.71 -5.55 -11.48
N ALA A 17 8.44 -6.67 -11.50
CA ALA A 17 9.76 -6.75 -12.10
C ALA A 17 9.73 -6.87 -13.64
N GLU A 18 8.60 -7.25 -14.22
CA GLU A 18 8.39 -7.38 -15.66
C GLU A 18 7.63 -6.18 -16.27
N ASP A 19 7.07 -5.32 -15.43
CA ASP A 19 6.33 -4.13 -15.84
C ASP A 19 7.28 -2.94 -16.01
N GLU A 20 7.46 -2.49 -17.27
CA GLU A 20 8.34 -1.35 -17.62
C GLU A 20 7.92 -0.03 -16.95
N GLN A 21 6.65 0.07 -16.53
CA GLN A 21 6.11 1.25 -15.87
C GLN A 21 6.15 1.14 -14.33
N SER A 22 6.67 0.03 -13.78
CA SER A 22 6.82 -0.18 -12.34
C SER A 22 8.13 0.42 -11.81
N PRO A 23 8.12 1.00 -10.57
CA PRO A 23 9.38 1.41 -9.91
C PRO A 23 10.33 0.25 -9.63
N TYR A 24 9.88 -0.98 -9.78
CA TYR A 24 10.67 -2.20 -9.58
C TYR A 24 11.00 -2.96 -10.87
N PHE A 25 10.83 -2.32 -12.03
CA PHE A 25 11.17 -2.93 -13.32
C PHE A 25 12.62 -3.46 -13.34
N GLY A 26 12.79 -4.68 -13.84
CA GLY A 26 14.09 -5.34 -13.94
C GLY A 26 14.69 -5.80 -12.61
N LYS A 27 13.97 -5.69 -11.48
CA LYS A 27 14.47 -6.17 -10.19
C LYS A 27 14.61 -7.70 -10.19
N GLU A 28 15.79 -8.18 -9.82
CA GLU A 28 16.06 -9.59 -9.59
C GLU A 28 15.91 -9.93 -8.11
N TYR A 29 15.16 -11.01 -7.80
CA TYR A 29 14.94 -11.49 -6.43
C TYR A 29 15.82 -12.72 -6.17
N ASN A 30 16.61 -12.64 -5.11
CA ASN A 30 17.35 -13.81 -4.62
C ASN A 30 16.62 -14.37 -3.40
N TYR A 31 15.81 -15.39 -3.62
CA TYR A 31 15.00 -16.03 -2.57
C TYR A 31 15.81 -16.85 -1.56
N GLU A 32 17.11 -17.04 -1.78
CA GLU A 32 18.00 -17.73 -0.85
C GLU A 32 18.70 -16.76 0.12
N LEU A 33 18.68 -15.45 -0.19
CA LEU A 33 19.40 -14.43 0.56
C LEU A 33 18.45 -13.50 1.32
N TYR A 34 18.35 -13.71 2.62
CA TYR A 34 17.54 -12.88 3.53
C TYR A 34 18.40 -11.74 4.07
N THR A 35 18.15 -10.51 3.64
CA THR A 35 18.92 -9.31 4.05
C THR A 35 18.07 -8.30 4.81
N ASN A 36 16.80 -8.18 4.48
CA ASN A 36 15.90 -7.19 5.08
C ASN A 36 15.35 -7.70 6.41
N THR A 37 15.25 -6.82 7.40
CA THR A 37 14.77 -7.16 8.74
C THR A 37 13.75 -6.15 9.25
N ILE A 38 12.80 -6.64 10.08
CA ILE A 38 11.90 -5.81 10.89
C ILE A 38 12.09 -6.28 12.35
N TYR A 39 12.39 -5.36 13.26
CA TYR A 39 12.71 -5.65 14.66
C TYR A 39 13.82 -6.72 14.84
N GLY A 40 14.79 -6.77 13.92
CA GLY A 40 15.86 -7.76 13.94
C GLY A 40 15.47 -9.16 13.43
N TYR A 41 14.25 -9.35 12.96
CA TYR A 41 13.80 -10.59 12.31
C TYR A 41 13.86 -10.46 10.79
N TYR A 42 14.51 -11.41 10.13
CA TYR A 42 14.53 -11.46 8.66
C TYR A 42 13.13 -11.63 8.10
N ILE A 43 12.82 -10.85 7.07
CA ILE A 43 11.59 -10.96 6.28
C ILE A 43 11.87 -11.65 4.95
N ASP A 44 10.80 -12.09 4.28
CA ASP A 44 10.90 -12.75 2.98
C ASP A 44 11.58 -11.83 1.95
N PRO A 45 12.53 -12.36 1.13
CA PRO A 45 13.24 -11.57 0.13
C PRO A 45 12.36 -10.97 -0.97
N ALA A 46 11.12 -11.44 -1.11
CA ALA A 46 10.17 -10.88 -2.07
C ALA A 46 9.60 -9.51 -1.68
N TRP A 47 9.74 -9.11 -0.42
CA TRP A 47 9.38 -7.76 -0.01
C TRP A 47 10.35 -6.73 -0.58
N ASP A 48 9.79 -5.63 -1.07
CA ASP A 48 10.53 -4.59 -1.74
C ASP A 48 10.89 -3.45 -0.78
N PHE A 49 12.15 -3.03 -0.82
CA PHE A 49 12.62 -1.85 -0.12
C PHE A 49 12.16 -0.59 -0.89
N MET A 50 11.59 0.36 -0.17
CA MET A 50 11.11 1.62 -0.75
C MET A 50 11.85 2.87 -0.24
N GLY A 51 12.89 2.68 0.59
CA GLY A 51 13.65 3.77 1.22
C GLY A 51 13.53 3.78 2.75
N SER A 52 12.56 3.09 3.33
CA SER A 52 12.41 2.92 4.78
C SER A 52 13.14 1.67 5.28
N GLU A 53 13.74 1.77 6.48
CA GLU A 53 14.35 0.61 7.14
C GLU A 53 13.36 -0.23 7.95
N THR A 54 12.15 0.28 8.19
CA THR A 54 11.15 -0.33 9.06
C THR A 54 9.88 -0.74 8.33
N LEU A 55 9.65 -0.22 7.12
CA LEU A 55 8.48 -0.49 6.30
C LEU A 55 8.88 -0.96 4.90
N TYR A 56 8.35 -2.09 4.50
CA TYR A 56 8.55 -2.70 3.19
C TYR A 56 7.23 -2.88 2.48
N ILE A 57 7.27 -2.96 1.16
CA ILE A 57 6.07 -3.06 0.33
C ILE A 57 6.15 -4.21 -0.68
N LYS A 58 5.00 -4.53 -1.24
CA LYS A 58 4.88 -5.30 -2.48
C LYS A 58 3.80 -4.70 -3.36
N VAL A 59 4.15 -4.32 -4.57
CA VAL A 59 3.15 -3.99 -5.59
C VAL A 59 2.53 -5.30 -6.06
N LEU A 60 1.27 -5.52 -5.69
CA LEU A 60 0.54 -6.75 -6.00
C LEU A 60 -0.10 -6.69 -7.38
N TYR A 61 -0.50 -5.50 -7.82
CA TYR A 61 -1.16 -5.30 -9.10
C TYR A 61 -1.13 -3.81 -9.51
N ALA A 62 -0.95 -3.54 -10.79
CA ALA A 62 -1.16 -2.23 -11.39
C ALA A 62 -1.94 -2.39 -12.70
N ASP A 63 -2.88 -1.47 -12.95
CA ASP A 63 -3.67 -1.39 -14.17
C ASP A 63 -3.72 0.08 -14.63
N TYR A 64 -2.95 0.39 -15.63
CA TYR A 64 -2.81 1.76 -16.13
C TYR A 64 -4.04 2.23 -16.92
N ASP A 65 -4.78 1.31 -17.55
CA ASP A 65 -6.01 1.64 -18.27
C ASP A 65 -7.14 2.02 -17.30
N ARG A 66 -7.23 1.34 -16.15
CA ARG A 66 -8.19 1.62 -15.08
C ARG A 66 -7.64 2.55 -14.01
N GLN A 67 -6.36 2.94 -14.13
CA GLN A 67 -5.68 3.90 -13.28
C GLN A 67 -5.63 3.51 -11.80
N PHE A 68 -5.41 2.23 -11.48
CA PHE A 68 -5.30 1.79 -10.09
C PHE A 68 -4.10 0.88 -9.85
N CYS A 69 -3.61 0.90 -8.61
CA CYS A 69 -2.67 -0.10 -8.12
C CYS A 69 -3.06 -0.61 -6.72
N VAL A 70 -2.55 -1.80 -6.40
CA VAL A 70 -2.70 -2.44 -5.09
C VAL A 70 -1.31 -2.68 -4.53
N ILE A 71 -1.07 -2.17 -3.31
CA ILE A 71 0.21 -2.25 -2.61
C ILE A 71 -0.02 -2.90 -1.25
N GLU A 72 0.70 -3.98 -0.96
CA GLU A 72 0.72 -4.63 0.35
C GLU A 72 1.94 -4.16 1.14
N PHE A 73 1.77 -4.03 2.46
CA PHE A 73 2.78 -3.51 3.38
C PHE A 73 3.13 -4.52 4.46
N ILE A 74 4.39 -4.47 4.91
CA ILE A 74 4.85 -5.18 6.11
C ILE A 74 5.80 -4.29 6.91
N GLY A 75 5.63 -4.29 8.22
CA GLY A 75 6.55 -3.65 9.16
C GLY A 75 5.93 -2.61 10.04
N GLU A 76 6.72 -1.66 10.46
CA GLU A 76 6.33 -0.49 11.24
C GLU A 76 6.26 0.72 10.32
N TRP A 77 5.10 1.37 10.27
CA TRP A 77 4.93 2.64 9.57
C TRP A 77 5.25 3.77 10.55
N ASN A 78 6.42 4.38 10.39
CA ASN A 78 6.95 5.35 11.35
C ASN A 78 7.29 6.68 10.67
N ASP A 79 6.29 7.56 10.58
CA ASP A 79 6.47 8.89 10.01
C ASP A 79 7.25 9.81 10.96
N ALA A 80 7.10 9.60 12.27
CA ALA A 80 7.72 10.44 13.29
C ALA A 80 9.26 10.37 13.31
N LEU A 81 9.84 9.19 13.03
CA LEU A 81 11.29 8.99 13.07
C LEU A 81 11.90 8.81 11.69
N ASN A 82 11.22 8.08 10.81
CA ASN A 82 11.76 7.64 9.53
C ASN A 82 11.15 8.39 8.35
N ASN A 83 10.05 9.13 8.56
CA ASN A 83 9.28 9.79 7.51
C ASN A 83 8.86 8.82 6.40
N ASP A 84 8.29 7.68 6.79
CA ASP A 84 7.95 6.57 5.89
C ASP A 84 6.98 7.00 4.80
N ILE A 85 6.04 7.88 5.12
CA ILE A 85 5.13 8.46 4.12
C ILE A 85 5.89 9.23 3.03
N MET A 86 6.97 9.94 3.36
CA MET A 86 7.79 10.63 2.35
C MET A 86 8.45 9.61 1.41
N HIS A 87 9.02 8.54 1.95
CA HIS A 87 9.63 7.49 1.12
C HIS A 87 8.61 6.83 0.20
N LEU A 88 7.43 6.50 0.73
CA LEU A 88 6.32 5.95 -0.05
C LEU A 88 5.89 6.93 -1.15
N LYS A 89 5.67 8.20 -0.78
CA LYS A 89 5.23 9.25 -1.70
C LYS A 89 6.24 9.44 -2.83
N ARG A 90 7.52 9.68 -2.51
CA ARG A 90 8.55 10.04 -3.50
C ARG A 90 8.99 8.87 -4.37
N ASN A 91 9.15 7.70 -3.79
CA ASN A 91 9.75 6.57 -4.50
C ASN A 91 8.73 5.67 -5.20
N ILE A 92 7.47 5.68 -4.76
CA ILE A 92 6.44 4.78 -5.26
C ILE A 92 5.25 5.55 -5.84
N VAL A 93 4.61 6.41 -5.05
CA VAL A 93 3.38 7.09 -5.46
C VAL A 93 3.64 8.06 -6.61
N ASP A 94 4.65 8.92 -6.51
CA ASP A 94 5.00 9.87 -7.57
C ASP A 94 5.32 9.16 -8.89
N HIS A 95 5.94 7.99 -8.81
CA HIS A 95 6.22 7.18 -10.00
C HIS A 95 4.92 6.69 -10.66
N PHE A 96 3.98 6.14 -9.88
CA PHE A 96 2.71 5.65 -10.40
C PHE A 96 1.76 6.76 -10.85
N THR A 97 1.72 7.88 -10.15
CA THR A 97 0.88 9.03 -10.57
C THR A 97 1.36 9.65 -11.88
N GLN A 98 2.68 9.69 -12.13
CA GLN A 98 3.24 10.07 -13.42
C GLN A 98 2.84 9.13 -14.56
N GLN A 99 2.51 7.88 -14.26
CA GLN A 99 1.99 6.89 -15.22
C GLN A 99 0.45 6.90 -15.32
N GLY A 100 -0.21 7.85 -14.65
CA GLY A 100 -1.67 8.02 -14.71
C GLY A 100 -2.47 7.24 -13.67
N ILE A 101 -1.82 6.56 -12.73
CA ILE A 101 -2.52 5.92 -11.60
C ILE A 101 -3.02 7.00 -10.65
N ASN A 102 -4.33 6.97 -10.35
CA ASN A 102 -4.98 7.89 -9.41
C ASN A 102 -5.86 7.17 -8.36
N LYS A 103 -5.84 5.84 -8.33
CA LYS A 103 -6.56 5.03 -7.33
C LYS A 103 -5.60 4.06 -6.68
N PHE A 104 -5.45 4.16 -5.37
CA PHE A 104 -4.50 3.38 -4.60
C PHE A 104 -5.23 2.53 -3.56
N ILE A 105 -5.02 1.21 -3.59
CA ILE A 105 -5.48 0.28 -2.56
C ILE A 105 -4.28 -0.16 -1.75
N LEU A 106 -4.26 0.22 -0.48
CA LEU A 106 -3.20 -0.09 0.48
C LEU A 106 -3.68 -1.25 1.36
N VAL A 107 -2.97 -2.37 1.33
CA VAL A 107 -3.28 -3.53 2.15
C VAL A 107 -2.35 -3.56 3.35
N GLY A 108 -2.88 -3.36 4.55
CA GLY A 108 -2.13 -3.11 5.77
C GLY A 108 -2.22 -4.19 6.85
N GLU A 109 -2.63 -5.42 6.53
CA GLU A 109 -2.77 -6.50 7.52
C GLU A 109 -1.47 -6.81 8.29
N ASN A 110 -0.32 -6.60 7.64
CA ASN A 110 1.00 -6.84 8.19
C ASN A 110 1.70 -5.56 8.69
N ILE A 111 0.97 -4.45 8.81
CA ILE A 111 1.46 -3.27 9.53
C ILE A 111 1.35 -3.55 11.02
N LEU A 112 2.51 -3.57 11.68
CA LEU A 112 2.66 -3.99 13.07
C LEU A 112 2.42 -2.84 14.05
N ASN A 113 2.74 -1.62 13.61
CA ASN A 113 2.58 -0.39 14.37
C ASN A 113 2.52 0.82 13.44
N PHE A 114 1.99 1.94 13.94
CA PHE A 114 1.96 3.23 13.25
C PHE A 114 2.42 4.32 14.22
N HIS A 115 3.26 5.23 13.76
CA HIS A 115 3.68 6.41 14.49
C HIS A 115 3.56 7.61 13.58
N GLY A 116 2.50 8.38 13.77
CA GLY A 116 2.19 9.54 12.96
C GLY A 116 3.12 10.73 13.21
N SER A 117 3.15 11.63 12.25
CA SER A 117 3.81 12.92 12.27
C SER A 117 2.86 13.99 11.71
N ASP A 118 3.36 15.00 10.99
CA ASP A 118 2.50 15.88 10.22
C ASP A 118 1.87 15.17 8.99
N ASP A 119 0.83 15.74 8.45
CA ASP A 119 0.03 15.15 7.38
C ASP A 119 0.38 15.68 5.96
N CYS A 120 1.44 16.48 5.83
CA CYS A 120 1.74 17.21 4.60
C CYS A 120 1.94 16.30 3.36
N TYR A 121 2.55 15.13 3.51
CA TYR A 121 2.72 14.18 2.41
C TYR A 121 1.44 13.41 2.07
N TYR A 122 0.54 13.22 3.04
CA TYR A 122 -0.80 12.66 2.79
C TYR A 122 -1.67 13.65 2.04
N GLU A 123 -1.64 14.94 2.43
CA GLU A 123 -2.30 16.03 1.73
C GLU A 123 -1.81 16.13 0.28
N GLU A 124 -0.48 16.18 0.07
CA GLU A 124 0.11 16.20 -1.27
C GLU A 124 -0.33 14.99 -2.11
N TRP A 125 -0.34 13.78 -1.52
CA TRP A 125 -0.81 12.60 -2.23
C TRP A 125 -2.28 12.69 -2.61
N PHE A 126 -3.11 13.17 -1.69
CA PHE A 126 -4.53 13.36 -1.95
C PHE A 126 -4.79 14.37 -3.07
N GLU A 127 -4.01 15.46 -3.11
CA GLU A 127 -4.10 16.45 -4.19
C GLU A 127 -3.66 15.87 -5.54
N ASP A 128 -2.61 15.05 -5.57
CA ASP A 128 -2.07 14.43 -6.79
C ASP A 128 -3.02 13.39 -7.42
N VAL A 129 -3.92 12.79 -6.64
CA VAL A 129 -4.91 11.81 -7.12
C VAL A 129 -6.25 12.46 -7.47
N GLU A 130 -6.22 13.68 -8.03
CA GLU A 130 -7.40 14.39 -8.51
C GLU A 130 -8.33 13.42 -9.27
N ASP A 131 -9.65 13.44 -8.98
CA ASP A 131 -10.65 12.51 -9.49
C ASP A 131 -10.45 11.02 -9.11
N GLY A 132 -9.49 10.73 -8.23
CA GLY A 132 -9.20 9.39 -7.73
C GLY A 132 -9.51 9.22 -6.24
N TRP A 133 -8.84 8.26 -5.62
CA TRP A 133 -8.98 8.00 -4.18
C TRP A 133 -7.84 7.12 -3.65
N ILE A 134 -7.62 7.18 -2.34
CA ILE A 134 -6.70 6.32 -1.61
C ILE A 134 -7.53 5.53 -0.59
N ALA A 135 -7.43 4.21 -0.60
CA ALA A 135 -8.15 3.31 0.30
C ALA A 135 -7.20 2.40 1.08
N ALA A 136 -7.33 2.38 2.40
CA ALA A 136 -6.62 1.46 3.28
C ALA A 136 -7.55 0.30 3.67
N VAL A 137 -7.10 -0.94 3.38
CA VAL A 137 -7.86 -2.18 3.55
C VAL A 137 -7.11 -3.12 4.49
N GLY A 138 -7.82 -3.71 5.46
CA GLY A 138 -7.26 -4.70 6.37
C GLY A 138 -6.27 -4.13 7.40
N PHE A 139 -6.24 -2.84 7.60
CA PHE A 139 -5.46 -2.22 8.68
C PHE A 139 -6.07 -2.56 10.04
N ARG A 140 -5.22 -2.75 11.04
CA ARG A 140 -5.65 -3.05 12.41
C ARG A 140 -6.28 -1.81 13.05
N ASP A 141 -7.25 -2.01 13.91
CA ASP A 141 -8.00 -0.91 14.52
C ASP A 141 -7.10 0.11 15.22
N PHE A 142 -6.11 -0.35 16.00
CA PHE A 142 -5.20 0.57 16.71
C PHE A 142 -4.32 1.40 15.75
N VAL A 143 -4.01 0.88 14.55
CA VAL A 143 -3.31 1.64 13.50
C VAL A 143 -4.23 2.72 12.95
N LEU A 144 -5.49 2.38 12.67
CA LEU A 144 -6.49 3.33 12.18
C LEU A 144 -6.82 4.41 13.21
N ASP A 145 -6.87 4.03 14.49
CA ASP A 145 -7.10 4.98 15.60
C ASP A 145 -5.97 6.02 15.67
N GLU A 146 -4.71 5.59 15.51
CA GLU A 146 -3.59 6.50 15.51
C GLU A 146 -3.55 7.34 14.23
N MET A 147 -3.80 6.78 13.06
CA MET A 147 -3.93 7.54 11.81
C MET A 147 -4.99 8.65 11.93
N THR A 148 -6.13 8.37 12.60
CA THR A 148 -7.18 9.35 12.84
C THR A 148 -6.71 10.48 13.79
N GLN A 149 -5.88 10.19 14.79
CA GLN A 149 -5.32 11.23 15.68
C GLN A 149 -4.43 12.23 14.94
N PHE A 150 -3.84 11.82 13.82
CA PHE A 150 -3.03 12.66 12.94
C PHE A 150 -3.79 13.21 11.71
N ASN A 151 -5.13 13.17 11.72
CA ASN A 151 -6.03 13.65 10.66
C ASN A 151 -5.86 12.98 9.30
N ILE A 152 -5.27 11.79 9.24
CA ILE A 152 -5.02 11.08 7.98
C ILE A 152 -6.32 10.60 7.34
N ASP A 153 -7.41 10.46 8.13
CA ASP A 153 -8.76 10.19 7.67
C ASP A 153 -9.35 11.28 6.74
N SER A 154 -8.75 12.45 6.73
CA SER A 154 -9.09 13.51 5.76
C SER A 154 -8.64 13.19 4.34
N TYR A 155 -7.63 12.35 4.17
CA TYR A 155 -6.97 12.05 2.89
C TYR A 155 -7.17 10.62 2.43
N LEU A 156 -7.27 9.66 3.37
CA LEU A 156 -7.40 8.23 3.10
C LEU A 156 -8.77 7.71 3.52
N ASN A 157 -9.36 6.88 2.67
CA ASN A 157 -10.57 6.15 3.01
C ASN A 157 -10.23 4.85 3.74
N TYR A 158 -10.71 4.64 4.97
CA TYR A 158 -10.48 3.40 5.72
C TYR A 158 -11.63 3.04 6.68
N GLY A 159 -11.50 1.90 7.34
CA GLY A 159 -12.44 1.41 8.35
C GLY A 159 -13.81 1.00 7.79
N GLY A 160 -14.71 0.56 8.65
CA GLY A 160 -16.06 0.15 8.30
C GLY A 160 -16.09 -0.91 7.21
N SER A 161 -16.79 -0.65 6.11
CA SER A 161 -16.94 -1.59 4.99
C SER A 161 -15.63 -1.90 4.22
N LEU A 162 -14.56 -1.13 4.45
CA LEU A 162 -13.23 -1.38 3.87
C LEU A 162 -12.41 -2.40 4.70
N GLN A 163 -12.92 -2.91 5.80
CA GLN A 163 -12.36 -4.07 6.50
C GLN A 163 -12.78 -5.36 5.76
N ILE A 164 -12.10 -5.63 4.64
CA ILE A 164 -12.42 -6.75 3.73
C ILE A 164 -11.53 -7.94 4.08
N GLU A 165 -12.02 -8.82 4.96
CA GLU A 165 -11.25 -9.97 5.46
C GLU A 165 -10.90 -11.01 4.38
N ASN A 166 -11.75 -11.14 3.37
CA ASN A 166 -11.63 -12.19 2.34
C ASN A 166 -11.03 -11.70 1.01
N TRP A 167 -10.36 -10.56 0.99
CA TRP A 167 -9.82 -9.97 -0.23
C TRP A 167 -8.88 -10.91 -1.00
N ARG A 168 -8.14 -11.76 -0.29
CA ARG A 168 -7.21 -12.74 -0.87
C ARG A 168 -7.89 -13.81 -1.73
N THR A 169 -9.20 -13.98 -1.60
CA THR A 169 -9.99 -14.91 -2.43
C THR A 169 -10.43 -14.31 -3.76
N LEU A 170 -10.31 -13.00 -3.90
CA LEU A 170 -10.74 -12.26 -5.08
C LEU A 170 -9.60 -12.18 -6.12
N LYS A 171 -9.98 -12.04 -7.39
CA LYS A 171 -9.04 -11.63 -8.45
C LYS A 171 -8.77 -10.11 -8.34
N PRO A 172 -7.65 -9.61 -8.88
CA PRO A 172 -7.30 -8.19 -8.79
C PRO A 172 -8.44 -7.25 -9.19
N LEU A 173 -9.06 -7.47 -10.34
CA LEU A 173 -10.16 -6.63 -10.84
C LEU A 173 -11.42 -6.72 -9.96
N GLN A 174 -11.75 -7.90 -9.45
CA GLN A 174 -12.89 -8.07 -8.54
C GLN A 174 -12.67 -7.32 -7.23
N PHE A 175 -11.45 -7.34 -6.72
CA PHE A 175 -11.08 -6.61 -5.52
C PHE A 175 -11.16 -5.10 -5.76
N PHE A 176 -10.61 -4.61 -6.87
CA PHE A 176 -10.74 -3.22 -7.28
C PHE A 176 -12.20 -2.78 -7.40
N GLU A 177 -13.04 -3.52 -8.13
CA GLU A 177 -14.46 -3.20 -8.31
C GLU A 177 -15.23 -3.15 -6.98
N LEU A 178 -14.92 -4.07 -6.07
CA LEU A 178 -15.50 -4.06 -4.72
C LEU A 178 -15.11 -2.79 -3.97
N VAL A 179 -13.81 -2.47 -3.87
CA VAL A 179 -13.33 -1.27 -3.17
C VAL A 179 -13.90 -0.02 -3.82
N ASN A 180 -13.84 0.10 -5.14
CA ASN A 180 -14.38 1.25 -5.87
C ASN A 180 -15.88 1.46 -5.60
N SER A 181 -16.67 0.38 -5.55
CA SER A 181 -18.09 0.46 -5.23
C SER A 181 -18.35 0.95 -3.80
N LEU A 182 -17.51 0.52 -2.85
CA LEU A 182 -17.62 0.94 -1.45
C LEU A 182 -17.25 2.42 -1.27
N ILE A 183 -16.19 2.88 -1.93
CA ILE A 183 -15.80 4.30 -1.94
C ILE A 183 -16.89 5.16 -2.56
N THR A 184 -17.39 4.79 -3.74
CA THR A 184 -18.45 5.54 -4.44
C THR A 184 -19.70 5.69 -3.58
N ARG A 185 -20.09 4.65 -2.83
CA ARG A 185 -21.22 4.71 -1.90
C ARG A 185 -20.96 5.69 -0.74
N ARG A 186 -19.74 5.72 -0.17
CA ARG A 186 -19.39 6.67 0.89
C ARG A 186 -19.50 8.10 0.43
N LEU A 187 -18.98 8.40 -0.78
CA LEU A 187 -18.99 9.74 -1.35
C LEU A 187 -20.40 10.19 -1.81
N SER A 188 -21.33 9.25 -2.04
CA SER A 188 -22.70 9.55 -2.47
C SER A 188 -23.72 9.60 -1.32
N MET A 189 -23.31 9.35 -0.08
CA MET A 189 -24.17 9.55 1.08
C MET A 189 -24.09 11.01 1.52
N PRO A 190 -25.25 11.72 1.61
CA PRO A 190 -25.30 13.12 2.06
C PRO A 190 -24.98 13.27 3.54
#